data_016a510a2de67effa8384bc974af9191
#
_entry.id   016a510a2de67effa8384bc974af9191
#
_cell.length_a   1.000
_cell.length_b   1.000
_cell.length_c   1.000
_cell.angle_alpha   90.00
_cell.angle_beta   90.00
_cell.angle_gamma   90.00
#
_symmetry.space_group_name_H-M   'P 1'
#
loop_
_entity.id
_entity.type
_entity.pdbx_description
1 polymer ?
#
loop_
_entity_poly.entity_id
_entity_poly.type
_entity_poly.pdbx_seq_one_letter_code
_entity_poly.pdbx_strand_id
1 'polypeptide(L)'
;DLGYDFVLFADQDSIASEKVVDKLLENHQALKEASIKVGAVGTRAINRQTGLPYVEKSNEIRIIDKRVLSNTSNITECYSIMSSISLIPCKVFNIVGGFDESLFIDGVDNEWCWRAWHKCGLRSFIVEDAEIGHMLGEGDRFFFYKKVAIASPFRVYYQFRNYLWLCRRDYVPRYWKRKNGMKYFVKLFYFP
;
A
#
# COMPACT_ATOMS: atom_id res chain seq x y z
N ASP A 1 11.61 -23.31 -4.21
CA ASP A 1 10.70 -23.14 -3.06
C ASP A 1 11.49 -23.41 -1.78
N LEU A 2 11.68 -22.40 -0.93
CA LEU A 2 12.47 -22.51 0.31
C LEU A 2 11.61 -23.00 1.50
N GLY A 3 10.34 -23.38 1.26
CA GLY A 3 9.44 -23.92 2.26
C GLY A 3 8.88 -22.90 3.26
N TYR A 4 8.97 -21.61 2.98
CA TYR A 4 8.38 -20.56 3.81
C TYR A 4 6.88 -20.37 3.52
N ASP A 5 6.10 -20.06 4.57
CA ASP A 5 4.67 -19.79 4.44
C ASP A 5 4.37 -18.37 3.99
N PHE A 6 5.22 -17.42 4.34
CA PHE A 6 5.04 -16.00 4.08
C PHE A 6 6.29 -15.32 3.52
N VAL A 7 6.05 -14.26 2.75
CA VAL A 7 7.04 -13.27 2.35
C VAL A 7 6.72 -11.96 3.06
N LEU A 8 7.72 -11.38 3.72
CA LEU A 8 7.68 -10.04 4.29
C LEU A 8 8.46 -9.09 3.37
N PHE A 9 7.79 -8.10 2.82
CA PHE A 9 8.44 -7.02 2.07
C PHE A 9 8.76 -5.87 3.01
N ALA A 10 9.96 -5.31 2.90
CA ALA A 10 10.39 -4.20 3.74
C ALA A 10 11.26 -3.24 2.93
N ASP A 11 11.02 -1.94 3.08
CA ASP A 11 11.90 -0.92 2.55
C ASP A 11 13.11 -0.74 3.49
N GLN A 12 14.27 -0.41 2.93
CA GLN A 12 15.53 -0.30 3.67
C GLN A 12 15.54 0.82 4.74
N ASP A 13 14.64 1.79 4.63
CA ASP A 13 14.52 2.96 5.51
C ASP A 13 13.35 2.87 6.49
N SER A 14 12.61 1.77 6.48
CA SER A 14 11.49 1.56 7.39
C SER A 14 11.95 1.09 8.76
N ILE A 15 11.44 1.74 9.80
CA ILE A 15 11.69 1.36 11.19
C ILE A 15 10.40 0.76 11.75
N ALA A 16 10.49 -0.51 12.09
CA ALA A 16 9.39 -1.27 12.68
C ALA A 16 9.68 -1.60 14.15
N SER A 17 8.63 -1.74 14.96
CA SER A 17 8.76 -2.29 16.31
C SER A 17 9.02 -3.80 16.26
N GLU A 18 9.65 -4.34 17.32
CA GLU A 18 9.95 -5.80 17.41
C GLU A 18 8.72 -6.69 17.22
N LYS A 19 7.55 -6.24 17.66
CA LYS A 19 6.29 -7.01 17.62
C LYS A 19 5.45 -6.78 16.35
N VAL A 20 5.94 -6.03 15.37
CA VAL A 20 5.14 -5.71 14.20
C VAL A 20 4.80 -6.93 13.37
N VAL A 21 5.74 -7.84 13.20
CA VAL A 21 5.54 -9.07 12.41
C VAL A 21 4.54 -9.99 13.09
N ASP A 22 4.65 -10.14 14.41
CA ASP A 22 3.69 -10.95 15.19
C ASP A 22 2.27 -10.43 15.03
N LYS A 23 2.07 -9.11 15.13
CA LYS A 23 0.77 -8.48 14.91
C LYS A 23 0.22 -8.74 13.50
N LEU A 24 1.06 -8.68 12.47
CA LEU A 24 0.63 -8.98 11.11
C LEU A 24 0.20 -10.43 10.96
N LEU A 25 0.95 -11.38 11.54
CA LEU A 25 0.62 -12.81 11.52
C LEU A 25 -0.68 -13.11 12.27
N GLU A 26 -0.84 -12.59 13.49
CA GLU A 26 -2.05 -12.76 14.31
C GLU A 26 -3.29 -12.25 13.57
N ASN A 27 -3.21 -11.04 13.01
CA ASN A 27 -4.33 -10.44 12.30
C ASN A 27 -4.62 -11.15 10.97
N HIS A 28 -3.57 -11.63 10.25
CA HIS A 28 -3.77 -12.49 9.08
C HIS A 28 -4.52 -13.78 9.43
N GLN A 29 -4.13 -14.44 10.52
CA GLN A 29 -4.77 -15.66 10.98
C GLN A 29 -6.23 -15.43 11.35
N ALA A 30 -6.55 -14.36 12.10
CA ALA A 30 -7.91 -14.00 12.46
C ALA A 30 -8.80 -13.72 11.24
N LEU A 31 -8.27 -13.00 10.23
CA LEU A 31 -8.98 -12.78 8.97
C LEU A 31 -9.28 -14.10 8.24
N LYS A 32 -8.32 -15.02 8.24
CA LYS A 32 -8.48 -16.35 7.64
C LYS A 32 -9.53 -17.19 8.37
N GLU A 33 -9.54 -17.16 9.71
CA GLU A 33 -10.55 -17.85 10.53
C GLU A 33 -11.96 -17.29 10.29
N ALA A 34 -12.05 -15.98 10.05
CA ALA A 34 -13.29 -15.32 9.61
C ALA A 34 -13.66 -15.61 8.14
N SER A 35 -12.97 -16.55 7.47
CA SER A 35 -13.19 -16.92 6.06
C SER A 35 -13.00 -15.76 5.07
N ILE A 36 -12.19 -14.78 5.41
CA ILE A 36 -11.86 -13.66 4.54
C ILE A 36 -10.68 -14.06 3.64
N LYS A 37 -10.81 -13.81 2.34
CA LYS A 37 -9.75 -14.04 1.36
C LYS A 37 -8.69 -12.95 1.47
N VAL A 38 -7.61 -13.24 2.16
CA VAL A 38 -6.51 -12.31 2.41
C VAL A 38 -5.48 -12.37 1.30
N GLY A 39 -5.18 -11.23 0.69
CA GLY A 39 -4.07 -11.03 -0.25
C GLY A 39 -2.82 -10.58 0.47
N ALA A 40 -2.88 -9.44 1.12
CA ALA A 40 -1.77 -8.87 1.85
C ALA A 40 -2.25 -8.20 3.15
N VAL A 41 -1.41 -8.23 4.17
CA VAL A 41 -1.60 -7.51 5.44
C VAL A 41 -0.40 -6.61 5.66
N GLY A 42 -0.64 -5.33 5.86
CA GLY A 42 0.41 -4.33 6.03
C GLY A 42 0.22 -3.47 7.26
N THR A 43 1.16 -2.59 7.44
CA THR A 43 1.28 -1.69 8.58
C THR A 43 0.69 -0.31 8.28
N ARG A 44 0.40 0.43 9.34
CA ARG A 44 0.08 1.85 9.26
C ARG A 44 1.37 2.67 9.25
N ALA A 45 1.62 3.34 8.13
CA ALA A 45 2.79 4.20 8.01
C ALA A 45 2.56 5.53 8.74
N ILE A 46 3.50 5.90 9.60
CA ILE A 46 3.54 7.16 10.36
C ILE A 46 4.68 8.02 9.83
N ASN A 47 4.39 9.27 9.58
CA ASN A 47 5.42 10.25 9.21
C ASN A 47 6.35 10.49 10.40
N ARG A 48 7.63 10.16 10.24
CA ARG A 48 8.63 10.28 11.33
C ARG A 48 8.88 11.71 11.82
N GLN A 49 8.58 12.71 10.98
CA GLN A 49 8.79 14.12 11.35
C GLN A 49 7.59 14.70 12.10
N THR A 50 6.36 14.30 11.70
CA THR A 50 5.14 14.89 12.24
C THR A 50 4.42 14.00 13.25
N GLY A 51 4.78 12.70 13.32
CA GLY A 51 4.08 11.69 14.13
C GLY A 51 2.66 11.37 13.62
N LEU A 52 2.26 11.91 12.47
CA LEU A 52 0.91 11.70 11.93
C LEU A 52 0.90 10.56 10.91
N PRO A 53 -0.19 9.77 10.88
CA PRO A 53 -0.31 8.69 9.90
C PRO A 53 -0.45 9.24 8.48
N TYR A 54 0.15 8.53 7.52
CA TYR A 54 -0.10 8.75 6.10
C TYR A 54 -1.47 8.16 5.75
N VAL A 55 -2.51 8.99 5.79
CA VAL A 55 -3.88 8.53 5.55
C VAL A 55 -4.32 8.88 4.14
N GLU A 56 -4.61 7.87 3.34
CA GLU A 56 -5.37 8.00 2.10
C GLU A 56 -6.80 7.47 2.29
N LYS A 57 -7.67 8.27 2.90
CA LYS A 57 -9.10 7.90 3.12
C LYS A 57 -9.80 7.37 1.86
N SER A 58 -9.40 7.84 0.67
CA SER A 58 -9.93 7.34 -0.60
C SER A 58 -9.51 5.91 -0.94
N ASN A 59 -8.50 5.37 -0.25
CA ASN A 59 -8.03 4.01 -0.39
C ASN A 59 -8.72 3.04 0.59
N GLU A 60 -9.28 3.57 1.67
CA GLU A 60 -9.98 2.78 2.69
C GLU A 60 -11.35 2.33 2.18
N ILE A 61 -11.73 1.07 2.43
CA ILE A 61 -13.03 0.51 2.09
C ILE A 61 -13.92 0.43 3.32
N ARG A 62 -13.43 -0.24 4.36
CA ARG A 62 -14.14 -0.38 5.64
C ARG A 62 -13.17 -0.71 6.77
N ILE A 63 -13.57 -0.36 7.98
CA ILE A 63 -12.90 -0.78 9.21
C ILE A 63 -13.58 -2.05 9.72
N ILE A 64 -12.78 -3.06 10.02
CA ILE A 64 -13.22 -4.29 10.66
C ILE A 64 -12.85 -4.19 12.13
N ASP A 65 -13.84 -4.04 13.00
CA ASP A 65 -13.65 -3.87 14.42
C ASP A 65 -13.08 -5.17 15.05
N LYS A 66 -12.13 -5.00 15.97
CA LYS A 66 -11.54 -6.11 16.73
C LYS A 66 -12.58 -6.97 17.48
N ARG A 67 -13.74 -6.40 17.83
CA ARG A 67 -14.84 -7.16 18.45
C ARG A 67 -15.44 -8.22 17.54
N VAL A 68 -15.34 -8.03 16.22
CA VAL A 68 -15.79 -9.00 15.20
C VAL A 68 -14.77 -10.11 15.02
N LEU A 69 -13.49 -9.82 15.21
CA LEU A 69 -12.37 -10.74 14.99
C LEU A 69 -11.73 -11.27 16.30
N SER A 70 -12.38 -11.14 17.44
CA SER A 70 -11.94 -11.66 18.75
C SER A 70 -10.47 -11.37 19.10
N ASN A 71 -10.21 -10.36 19.93
CA ASN A 71 -8.89 -10.00 20.48
C ASN A 71 -7.80 -9.53 19.50
N THR A 72 -8.12 -9.27 18.27
CA THR A 72 -7.19 -8.70 17.30
C THR A 72 -7.28 -7.17 17.26
N SER A 73 -6.37 -6.54 16.54
CA SER A 73 -6.39 -5.11 16.28
C SER A 73 -7.58 -4.72 15.39
N ASN A 74 -7.93 -3.43 15.39
CA ASN A 74 -8.77 -2.91 14.32
C ASN A 74 -8.02 -3.04 12.98
N ILE A 75 -8.73 -3.47 11.95
CA ILE A 75 -8.17 -3.71 10.62
C ILE A 75 -8.94 -2.89 9.61
N THR A 76 -8.24 -2.12 8.81
CA THR A 76 -8.82 -1.37 7.70
C THR A 76 -8.64 -2.13 6.40
N GLU A 77 -9.74 -2.52 5.76
CA GLU A 77 -9.72 -3.07 4.41
C GLU A 77 -9.44 -1.94 3.42
N CYS A 78 -8.45 -2.11 2.57
CA CYS A 78 -7.99 -1.11 1.62
C CYS A 78 -7.96 -1.67 0.19
N TYR A 79 -8.08 -0.78 -0.81
CA TYR A 79 -7.87 -1.16 -2.21
C TYR A 79 -6.42 -1.57 -2.49
N SER A 80 -5.49 -0.97 -1.77
CA SER A 80 -4.07 -1.30 -1.84
C SER A 80 -3.37 -0.90 -0.54
N ILE A 81 -2.23 -1.50 -0.27
CA ILE A 81 -1.35 -1.19 0.85
C ILE A 81 0.06 -0.92 0.33
N MET A 82 0.87 -0.23 1.11
CA MET A 82 2.30 -0.08 0.81
C MET A 82 3.00 -1.42 1.01
N SER A 83 4.01 -1.71 0.20
CA SER A 83 4.83 -2.91 0.35
C SER A 83 5.72 -2.87 1.59
N SER A 84 6.08 -1.67 2.05
CA SER A 84 6.93 -1.52 3.23
C SER A 84 6.29 -2.13 4.49
N ILE A 85 6.96 -3.14 5.03
CA ILE A 85 6.49 -4.01 6.13
C ILE A 85 5.08 -4.54 5.82
N SER A 86 4.96 -5.26 4.70
CA SER A 86 3.77 -6.00 4.31
C SER A 86 4.02 -7.48 4.23
N LEU A 87 3.06 -8.26 4.73
CA LEU A 87 3.09 -9.71 4.80
C LEU A 87 2.15 -10.29 3.75
N ILE A 88 2.68 -11.18 2.90
CA ILE A 88 1.93 -11.87 1.85
C ILE A 88 2.18 -13.37 1.98
N PRO A 89 1.13 -14.23 2.02
CA PRO A 89 1.33 -15.68 1.97
C PRO A 89 2.03 -16.09 0.67
N CYS A 90 3.06 -16.93 0.74
CA CYS A 90 3.82 -17.40 -0.43
C CYS A 90 2.90 -18.01 -1.50
N LYS A 91 1.91 -18.80 -1.07
CA LYS A 91 0.90 -19.38 -1.98
C LYS A 91 0.11 -18.31 -2.73
N VAL A 92 -0.27 -17.23 -2.05
CA VAL A 92 -0.99 -16.11 -2.65
C VAL A 92 -0.08 -15.37 -3.65
N PHE A 93 1.16 -15.10 -3.26
CA PHE A 93 2.14 -14.44 -4.13
C PHE A 93 2.37 -15.24 -5.42
N ASN A 94 2.47 -16.56 -5.33
CA ASN A 94 2.60 -17.44 -6.48
C ASN A 94 1.36 -17.46 -7.39
N ILE A 95 0.15 -17.46 -6.82
CA ILE A 95 -1.11 -17.45 -7.60
C ILE A 95 -1.33 -16.13 -8.32
N VAL A 96 -1.09 -15.02 -7.64
CA VAL A 96 -1.24 -13.67 -8.21
C VAL A 96 -0.13 -13.36 -9.22
N GLY A 97 1.04 -13.92 -8.99
CA GLY A 97 2.30 -13.59 -9.67
C GLY A 97 3.05 -12.47 -8.95
N GLY A 98 4.33 -12.33 -9.24
CA GLY A 98 5.21 -11.31 -8.70
C GLY A 98 4.77 -9.87 -9.00
N PHE A 99 5.52 -8.93 -8.49
CA PHE A 99 5.33 -7.52 -8.83
C PHE A 99 5.59 -7.27 -10.31
N ASP A 100 4.90 -6.28 -10.88
CA ASP A 100 5.11 -5.88 -12.29
C ASP A 100 6.39 -5.06 -12.41
N GLU A 101 7.47 -5.73 -12.79
CA GLU A 101 8.81 -5.12 -12.95
C GLU A 101 8.83 -4.01 -13.99
N SER A 102 7.92 -4.02 -14.97
CA SER A 102 7.83 -2.98 -15.99
C SER A 102 7.52 -1.60 -15.41
N LEU A 103 6.86 -1.56 -14.25
CA LEU A 103 6.56 -0.31 -13.54
C LEU A 103 7.81 0.29 -12.88
N PHE A 104 8.79 -0.53 -12.52
CA PHE A 104 10.05 -0.17 -11.89
C PHE A 104 9.90 0.52 -10.53
N ILE A 105 9.25 1.69 -10.44
CA ILE A 105 9.02 2.48 -9.24
C ILE A 105 7.69 3.21 -9.30
N ASP A 106 7.05 3.46 -8.18
CA ASP A 106 5.73 4.11 -8.02
C ASP A 106 4.55 3.32 -8.65
N GLY A 107 3.68 2.83 -7.81
CA GLY A 107 2.45 2.12 -8.17
C GLY A 107 2.58 0.61 -8.30
N VAL A 108 3.76 0.05 -8.05
CA VAL A 108 4.05 -1.39 -8.12
C VAL A 108 3.21 -2.18 -7.10
N ASP A 109 3.22 -1.75 -5.86
CA ASP A 109 2.45 -2.31 -4.76
C ASP A 109 0.93 -2.13 -4.95
N ASN A 110 0.52 -0.95 -5.39
CA ASN A 110 -0.88 -0.68 -5.72
C ASN A 110 -1.39 -1.62 -6.82
N GLU A 111 -0.60 -1.77 -7.90
CA GLU A 111 -0.93 -2.63 -9.02
C GLU A 111 -1.13 -4.07 -8.57
N TRP A 112 -0.19 -4.59 -7.77
CA TRP A 112 -0.26 -5.95 -7.26
C TRP A 112 -1.53 -6.20 -6.43
N CYS A 113 -1.88 -5.28 -5.53
CA CYS A 113 -3.10 -5.39 -4.72
C CYS A 113 -4.37 -5.38 -5.58
N TRP A 114 -4.47 -4.48 -6.57
CA TRP A 114 -5.64 -4.42 -7.46
C TRP A 114 -5.75 -5.66 -8.35
N ARG A 115 -4.62 -6.18 -8.84
CA ARG A 115 -4.56 -7.41 -9.63
C ARG A 115 -4.96 -8.62 -8.79
N ALA A 116 -4.50 -8.70 -7.54
CA ALA A 116 -4.87 -9.75 -6.59
C ALA A 116 -6.38 -9.75 -6.32
N TRP A 117 -6.96 -8.57 -6.13
CA TRP A 117 -8.40 -8.45 -5.95
C TRP A 117 -9.16 -8.84 -7.20
N HIS A 118 -8.81 -8.28 -8.35
CA HIS A 118 -9.54 -8.50 -9.60
C HIS A 118 -9.49 -9.96 -10.05
N LYS A 119 -8.32 -10.58 -10.03
CA LYS A 119 -8.14 -11.97 -10.51
C LYS A 119 -8.61 -13.04 -9.54
N CYS A 120 -8.40 -12.82 -8.24
CA CYS A 120 -8.52 -13.87 -7.22
C CYS A 120 -9.52 -13.51 -6.10
N GLY A 121 -10.07 -12.29 -6.08
CA GLY A 121 -10.93 -11.81 -5.01
C GLY A 121 -10.16 -11.64 -3.68
N LEU A 122 -8.84 -11.53 -3.73
CA LEU A 122 -7.98 -11.39 -2.58
C LEU A 122 -7.93 -9.93 -2.13
N ARG A 123 -8.06 -9.69 -0.83
CA ARG A 123 -8.21 -8.36 -0.24
C ARG A 123 -6.97 -7.94 0.52
N SER A 124 -6.71 -6.65 0.58
CA SER A 124 -5.59 -6.06 1.29
C SER A 124 -6.05 -5.33 2.55
N PHE A 125 -5.26 -5.44 3.62
CA PHE A 125 -5.62 -4.94 4.94
C PHE A 125 -4.47 -4.19 5.60
N ILE A 126 -4.79 -3.12 6.33
CA ILE A 126 -3.87 -2.41 7.22
C ILE A 126 -4.25 -2.74 8.67
N VAL A 127 -3.29 -3.20 9.45
CA VAL A 127 -3.41 -3.38 10.89
C VAL A 127 -3.14 -2.05 11.58
N GLU A 128 -4.16 -1.48 12.24
CA GLU A 128 -4.15 -0.10 12.70
C GLU A 128 -3.12 0.20 13.79
N ASP A 129 -2.82 -0.77 14.63
CA ASP A 129 -1.84 -0.66 15.73
C ASP A 129 -0.48 -1.31 15.40
N ALA A 130 -0.28 -1.75 14.17
CA ALA A 130 1.01 -2.15 13.64
C ALA A 130 1.64 -0.94 12.90
N GLU A 131 2.26 -0.05 13.65
CA GLU A 131 2.81 1.18 13.11
C GLU A 131 4.26 1.04 12.68
N ILE A 132 4.62 1.71 11.58
CA ILE A 132 6.00 1.88 11.12
C ILE A 132 6.33 3.34 10.92
N GLY A 133 7.53 3.72 11.33
CA GLY A 133 8.08 5.03 10.99
C GLY A 133 8.58 5.03 9.55
N HIS A 134 7.99 5.85 8.69
CA HIS A 134 8.39 5.99 7.30
C HIS A 134 8.64 7.46 6.92
N MET A 135 9.54 7.70 5.96
CA MET A 135 9.77 9.03 5.38
C MET A 135 9.43 9.00 3.90
N LEU A 136 8.38 9.72 3.51
CA LEU A 136 8.02 9.87 2.10
C LEU A 136 8.69 11.12 1.52
N GLY A 137 9.59 10.92 0.54
CA GLY A 137 10.16 11.98 -0.29
C GLY A 137 11.51 12.52 0.18
N GLU A 138 12.25 13.11 -0.77
CA GLU A 138 13.61 13.65 -0.58
C GLU A 138 13.64 15.10 -0.11
N GLY A 139 12.50 15.72 0.18
CA GLY A 139 12.41 17.09 0.65
C GLY A 139 11.04 17.70 0.43
N ASP A 140 10.73 18.71 1.26
CA ASP A 140 9.50 19.47 1.19
C ASP A 140 9.76 20.83 0.57
N ARG A 141 8.98 21.23 -0.44
CA ARG A 141 8.85 22.64 -0.85
C ARG A 141 7.48 23.16 -0.45
N PHE A 142 7.47 24.41 0.01
CA PHE A 142 6.22 25.12 0.25
C PHE A 142 5.63 25.57 -1.08
N PHE A 143 4.40 25.13 -1.34
CA PHE A 143 3.60 25.64 -2.43
C PHE A 143 2.35 26.29 -1.83
N PHE A 144 2.26 27.62 -1.94
CA PHE A 144 1.29 28.43 -1.20
C PHE A 144 1.35 28.10 0.31
N TYR A 145 0.34 27.44 0.86
CA TYR A 145 0.24 27.10 2.28
C TYR A 145 0.42 25.60 2.57
N LYS A 146 0.82 24.81 1.56
CA LYS A 146 0.98 23.35 1.72
C LYS A 146 2.42 22.91 1.45
N LYS A 147 2.95 22.09 2.33
CA LYS A 147 4.19 21.34 2.07
C LYS A 147 3.89 20.27 1.02
N VAL A 148 4.62 20.27 -0.08
CA VAL A 148 4.52 19.30 -1.16
C VAL A 148 5.85 18.59 -1.25
N ALA A 149 5.84 17.26 -1.05
CA ALA A 149 7.02 16.44 -1.28
C ALA A 149 7.36 16.46 -2.77
N ILE A 150 8.59 16.88 -3.10
CA ILE A 150 9.06 16.92 -4.47
C ILE A 150 9.79 15.63 -4.76
N ALA A 151 9.33 14.91 -5.76
CA ALA A 151 10.05 13.78 -6.32
C ALA A 151 11.13 14.29 -7.28
N SER A 152 12.25 13.55 -7.39
CA SER A 152 13.27 13.82 -8.41
C SER A 152 12.65 13.78 -9.82
N PRO A 153 13.22 14.50 -10.82
CA PRO A 153 12.72 14.48 -12.20
C PRO A 153 12.60 13.04 -12.75
N PHE A 154 13.56 12.19 -12.41
CA PHE A 154 13.54 10.76 -12.75
C PHE A 154 12.29 10.07 -12.20
N ARG A 155 11.97 10.27 -10.93
CA ARG A 155 10.77 9.68 -10.30
C ARG A 155 9.48 10.26 -10.86
N VAL A 156 9.46 11.56 -11.19
CA VAL A 156 8.32 12.21 -11.84
C VAL A 156 8.02 11.57 -13.20
N TYR A 157 9.05 11.29 -14.01
CA TYR A 157 8.87 10.57 -15.27
C TYR A 157 8.13 9.23 -15.07
N TYR A 158 8.60 8.39 -14.13
CA TYR A 158 7.95 7.10 -13.86
C TYR A 158 6.54 7.26 -13.33
N GLN A 159 6.27 8.24 -12.48
CA GLN A 159 4.92 8.54 -12.01
C GLN A 159 3.94 8.82 -13.15
N PHE A 160 4.33 9.66 -14.11
CA PHE A 160 3.49 9.95 -15.29
C PHE A 160 3.34 8.74 -16.20
N ARG A 161 4.45 8.08 -16.55
CA ARG A 161 4.44 6.90 -17.40
C ARG A 161 3.55 5.80 -16.81
N ASN A 162 3.75 5.46 -15.53
CA ASN A 162 3.01 4.41 -14.88
C ASN A 162 1.53 4.77 -14.72
N TYR A 163 1.20 6.03 -14.45
CA TYR A 163 -0.18 6.48 -14.47
C TYR A 163 -0.87 6.18 -15.80
N LEU A 164 -0.25 6.52 -16.93
CA LEU A 164 -0.81 6.25 -18.24
C LEU A 164 -0.96 4.75 -18.52
N TRP A 165 0.02 3.94 -18.12
CA TRP A 165 -0.03 2.49 -18.28
C TRP A 165 -1.10 1.84 -17.39
N LEU A 166 -1.19 2.25 -16.13
CA LEU A 166 -2.19 1.77 -15.20
C LEU A 166 -3.62 2.19 -15.59
N CYS A 167 -3.78 3.36 -16.20
CA CYS A 167 -5.10 3.78 -16.73
C CYS A 167 -5.65 2.86 -17.80
N ARG A 168 -4.80 2.16 -18.56
CA ARG A 168 -5.21 1.21 -19.60
C ARG A 168 -5.65 -0.14 -19.06
N ARG A 169 -5.36 -0.44 -17.78
CA ARG A 169 -5.73 -1.69 -17.14
C ARG A 169 -7.15 -1.60 -16.59
N ASP A 170 -7.99 -2.57 -16.88
CA ASP A 170 -9.41 -2.61 -16.48
C ASP A 170 -9.60 -2.77 -14.97
N TYR A 171 -8.71 -3.54 -14.32
CA TYR A 171 -8.74 -3.80 -12.88
C TYR A 171 -8.28 -2.64 -11.99
N VAL A 172 -7.69 -1.59 -12.55
CA VAL A 172 -7.27 -0.41 -11.79
C VAL A 172 -8.49 0.41 -11.39
N PRO A 173 -8.68 0.73 -10.10
CA PRO A 173 -9.89 1.38 -9.61
C PRO A 173 -10.15 2.75 -10.25
N ARG A 174 -11.41 3.01 -10.63
CA ARG A 174 -11.82 4.27 -11.26
C ARG A 174 -11.54 5.49 -10.40
N TYR A 175 -11.70 5.37 -9.06
CA TYR A 175 -11.41 6.47 -8.13
C TYR A 175 -9.93 6.89 -8.23
N TRP A 176 -9.02 5.90 -8.30
CA TRP A 176 -7.59 6.15 -8.40
C TRP A 176 -7.22 6.83 -9.73
N LYS A 177 -7.79 6.35 -10.84
CA LYS A 177 -7.60 6.95 -12.18
C LYS A 177 -8.01 8.43 -12.18
N ARG A 178 -9.18 8.75 -11.63
CA ARG A 178 -9.71 10.13 -11.56
C ARG A 178 -8.86 11.02 -10.65
N LYS A 179 -8.58 10.58 -9.43
CA LYS A 179 -7.79 11.32 -8.44
C LYS A 179 -6.39 11.64 -8.97
N ASN A 180 -5.69 10.64 -9.50
CA ASN A 180 -4.35 10.83 -10.01
C ASN A 180 -4.35 11.58 -11.35
N GLY A 181 -5.37 11.43 -12.20
CA GLY A 181 -5.51 12.22 -13.41
C GLY A 181 -5.54 13.72 -13.13
N MET A 182 -6.35 14.14 -12.15
CA MET A 182 -6.37 15.53 -11.73
C MET A 182 -5.03 15.99 -11.13
N LYS A 183 -4.42 15.17 -10.28
CA LYS A 183 -3.10 15.44 -9.70
C LYS A 183 -2.02 15.62 -10.77
N TYR A 184 -1.97 14.73 -11.78
CA TYR A 184 -0.98 14.81 -12.84
C TYR A 184 -1.27 15.93 -13.82
N PHE A 185 -2.54 16.22 -14.11
CA PHE A 185 -2.91 17.40 -14.89
C PHE A 185 -2.37 18.68 -14.26
N VAL A 186 -2.57 18.87 -12.95
CA VAL A 186 -2.02 20.00 -12.22
C VAL A 186 -0.48 20.00 -12.27
N LYS A 187 0.15 18.83 -12.10
CA LYS A 187 1.62 18.72 -12.15
C LYS A 187 2.24 19.15 -13.48
N LEU A 188 1.54 19.01 -14.62
CA LEU A 188 2.02 19.48 -15.93
C LEU A 188 2.30 20.98 -15.97
N PHE A 189 1.63 21.77 -15.13
CA PHE A 189 1.85 23.23 -15.05
C PHE A 189 2.96 23.61 -14.06
N TYR A 190 3.42 22.67 -13.22
CA TYR A 190 4.45 22.92 -12.21
C TYR A 190 5.82 22.33 -12.56
N PHE A 191 5.82 21.34 -13.41
CA PHE A 191 7.02 20.64 -13.88
C PHE A 191 7.01 20.67 -15.40
N PRO A 192 7.30 21.85 -16.00
CA PRO A 192 7.47 21.94 -17.47
C PRO A 192 8.72 21.21 -17.91
#